data_806892abcb162f05cd3f96e24eb2277a
#
_entry.id   806892abcb162f05cd3f96e24eb2277a
#
_cell.length_a   1.000
_cell.length_b   1.000
_cell.length_c   1.000
_cell.angle_alpha   90.00
_cell.angle_beta   90.00
_cell.angle_gamma   90.00
#
_symmetry.space_group_name_H-M   'P 1'
#
loop_
_entity.id
_entity.type
_entity.pdbx_description
1 polymer ?
#
loop_
_entity_poly.entity_id
_entity_poly.type
_entity_poly.pdbx_seq_one_letter_code
_entity_poly.pdbx_strand_id
1 'polypeptide(L)'
;MKKPVFTGAGVAIITPFKSTGEVNYEEFGRIIDYQIAHHTDAIIVCGTTGEASALHDKEHREALAWCCKYVNHRVPVIAGTGSNDTAYAIELTKFAAECGADAGLSVTPYYNKTTQRGLIAHYTAIADCCDLPIVLYNVPSRTGVSFTADTLYELSKHPNINGLKAASGNFSLLAETMAKCGDNLNVWSGTDDQIVPLMSLGGKGVISVLSNVAPQVAHDITQLCLDNRYPEAAKLQLQYHDLIDALFCEVNPIPVKKAMELLGWKVGGLRLPLVEPSEEHIAYIKRELENAGCKI
;
A
#
# COMPACT_ATOMS: atom_id res chain seq x y z
N MET A 1 21.01 -11.62 -1.56
CA MET A 1 19.54 -11.57 -1.46
C MET A 1 19.15 -10.72 -0.28
N LYS A 2 18.36 -9.67 -0.49
CA LYS A 2 17.78 -8.87 0.61
C LYS A 2 16.56 -9.59 1.17
N LYS A 3 16.50 -9.74 2.50
CA LYS A 3 15.32 -10.29 3.16
C LYS A 3 14.13 -9.34 2.93
N PRO A 4 12.98 -9.80 2.40
CA PRO A 4 11.79 -8.96 2.28
C PRO A 4 11.28 -8.55 3.66
N VAL A 5 10.74 -7.33 3.80
CA VAL A 5 10.09 -6.86 5.05
C VAL A 5 8.88 -7.69 5.40
N PHE A 6 8.16 -8.17 4.39
CA PHE A 6 7.10 -9.18 4.52
C PHE A 6 6.93 -9.95 3.20
N THR A 7 6.21 -11.06 3.25
CA THR A 7 5.69 -11.77 2.07
C THR A 7 4.19 -11.94 2.25
N GLY A 8 3.42 -12.04 1.16
CA GLY A 8 1.97 -12.20 1.25
C GLY A 8 1.21 -10.89 1.01
N ALA A 9 0.08 -10.70 1.69
CA ALA A 9 -0.81 -9.55 1.52
C ALA A 9 -0.66 -8.52 2.64
N GLY A 10 -0.08 -7.36 2.33
CA GLY A 10 -0.09 -6.21 3.22
C GLY A 10 -1.27 -5.30 2.89
N VAL A 11 -2.04 -4.86 3.88
CA VAL A 11 -3.15 -3.95 3.67
C VAL A 11 -2.67 -2.50 3.60
N ALA A 12 -2.99 -1.79 2.50
CA ALA A 12 -2.96 -0.33 2.48
C ALA A 12 -4.19 0.17 3.27
N ILE A 13 -4.04 0.24 4.60
CA ILE A 13 -5.18 0.43 5.50
C ILE A 13 -5.77 1.85 5.38
N ILE A 14 -7.09 1.96 5.44
CA ILE A 14 -7.78 3.25 5.49
C ILE A 14 -7.54 3.93 6.84
N THR A 15 -7.67 5.25 6.87
CA THR A 15 -7.74 6.01 8.13
C THR A 15 -9.20 6.33 8.44
N PRO A 16 -9.79 5.76 9.50
CA PRO A 16 -11.16 6.08 9.87
C PRO A 16 -11.20 7.43 10.60
N PHE A 17 -12.24 8.22 10.31
CA PHE A 17 -12.48 9.52 10.95
C PHE A 17 -13.75 9.50 11.81
N LYS A 18 -13.79 10.36 12.81
CA LYS A 18 -15.01 10.70 13.54
C LYS A 18 -15.86 11.69 12.73
N SER A 19 -17.12 11.88 13.11
CA SER A 19 -17.95 12.94 12.54
C SER A 19 -17.40 14.36 12.75
N THR A 20 -16.52 14.55 13.72
CA THR A 20 -15.78 15.78 13.98
C THR A 20 -14.60 16.00 13.02
N GLY A 21 -14.25 14.99 12.21
CA GLY A 21 -13.11 15.01 11.29
C GLY A 21 -11.80 14.52 11.89
N GLU A 22 -11.70 14.25 13.17
CA GLU A 22 -10.53 13.68 13.83
C GLU A 22 -10.35 12.19 13.49
N VAL A 23 -9.12 11.66 13.59
CA VAL A 23 -8.87 10.22 13.46
C VAL A 23 -9.62 9.45 14.55
N ASN A 24 -10.36 8.41 14.15
CA ASN A 24 -11.08 7.53 15.04
C ASN A 24 -10.20 6.33 15.43
N TYR A 25 -9.37 6.52 16.44
CA TYR A 25 -8.43 5.48 16.89
C TYR A 25 -9.10 4.23 17.44
N GLU A 26 -10.31 4.32 18.02
CA GLU A 26 -11.07 3.16 18.48
C GLU A 26 -11.43 2.26 17.29
N GLU A 27 -12.04 2.84 16.26
CA GLU A 27 -12.38 2.08 15.04
C GLU A 27 -11.14 1.62 14.28
N PHE A 28 -10.08 2.44 14.29
CA PHE A 28 -8.81 2.06 13.67
C PHE A 28 -8.24 0.78 14.29
N GLY A 29 -8.29 0.68 15.62
CA GLY A 29 -7.88 -0.53 16.34
C GLY A 29 -8.72 -1.74 15.97
N ARG A 30 -10.05 -1.59 15.90
CA ARG A 30 -10.94 -2.67 15.47
C ARG A 30 -10.65 -3.16 14.06
N ILE A 31 -10.38 -2.24 13.13
CA ILE A 31 -10.00 -2.58 11.75
C ILE A 31 -8.65 -3.32 11.73
N ILE A 32 -7.64 -2.84 12.46
CA ILE A 32 -6.33 -3.53 12.56
C ILE A 32 -6.50 -4.94 13.14
N ASP A 33 -7.27 -5.11 14.20
CA ASP A 33 -7.51 -6.43 14.80
C ASP A 33 -8.23 -7.37 13.84
N TYR A 34 -9.20 -6.86 13.09
CA TYR A 34 -9.88 -7.61 12.02
C TYR A 34 -8.90 -8.06 10.93
N GLN A 35 -8.02 -7.16 10.47
CA GLN A 35 -7.01 -7.48 9.48
C GLN A 35 -6.10 -8.62 9.94
N ILE A 36 -5.57 -8.51 11.17
CA ILE A 36 -4.66 -9.51 11.73
C ILE A 36 -5.38 -10.85 11.95
N ALA A 37 -6.63 -10.82 12.42
CA ALA A 37 -7.44 -12.02 12.61
C ALA A 37 -7.77 -12.76 11.29
N HIS A 38 -7.73 -12.05 10.15
CA HIS A 38 -7.96 -12.60 8.81
C HIS A 38 -6.67 -12.68 7.98
N HIS A 39 -5.55 -12.95 8.65
CA HIS A 39 -4.26 -13.30 8.06
C HIS A 39 -3.61 -12.21 7.20
N THR A 40 -3.90 -10.92 7.44
CA THR A 40 -3.11 -9.86 6.81
C THR A 40 -1.66 -9.96 7.25
N ASP A 41 -0.72 -9.95 6.29
CA ASP A 41 0.70 -10.20 6.53
C ASP A 41 1.49 -8.93 6.90
N ALA A 42 0.96 -7.74 6.64
CA ALA A 42 1.54 -6.45 7.04
C ALA A 42 0.49 -5.33 7.05
N ILE A 43 0.70 -4.31 7.87
CA ILE A 43 -0.12 -3.08 7.90
C ILE A 43 0.66 -1.93 7.27
N ILE A 44 0.15 -1.35 6.21
CA ILE A 44 0.72 -0.16 5.57
C ILE A 44 -0.10 1.06 5.99
N VAL A 45 0.40 1.81 6.95
CA VAL A 45 -0.27 2.97 7.56
C VAL A 45 0.12 4.28 6.88
N CYS A 46 -0.78 5.24 6.82
CA CYS A 46 -0.54 6.57 6.22
C CYS A 46 -0.02 6.49 4.77
N GLY A 47 -0.52 5.53 3.98
CA GLY A 47 -0.34 5.50 2.54
C GLY A 47 -1.42 6.34 1.83
N THR A 48 -1.52 6.20 0.51
CA THR A 48 -2.54 6.87 -0.32
C THR A 48 -3.96 6.52 0.15
N THR A 49 -4.22 5.24 0.39
CA THR A 49 -5.52 4.73 0.87
C THR A 49 -5.85 5.22 2.29
N GLY A 50 -4.83 5.49 3.10
CA GLY A 50 -4.97 6.11 4.42
C GLY A 50 -5.10 7.63 4.40
N GLU A 51 -5.32 8.25 3.24
CA GLU A 51 -5.50 9.71 3.06
C GLU A 51 -4.33 10.55 3.64
N ALA A 52 -3.09 10.03 3.58
CA ALA A 52 -1.92 10.70 4.18
C ALA A 52 -1.74 12.14 3.72
N SER A 53 -2.07 12.46 2.46
CA SER A 53 -1.99 13.82 1.91
C SER A 53 -2.98 14.81 2.52
N ALA A 54 -4.01 14.32 3.21
CA ALA A 54 -5.03 15.12 3.91
C ALA A 54 -4.84 15.10 5.45
N LEU A 55 -3.81 14.43 5.94
CA LEU A 55 -3.39 14.48 7.34
C LEU A 55 -2.37 15.61 7.53
N HIS A 56 -2.61 16.53 8.46
CA HIS A 56 -1.59 17.50 8.85
C HIS A 56 -0.40 16.77 9.50
N ASP A 57 0.80 17.38 9.46
CA ASP A 57 2.04 16.75 9.95
C ASP A 57 1.89 16.12 11.33
N LYS A 58 1.34 16.87 12.29
CA LYS A 58 1.11 16.37 13.65
C LYS A 58 0.22 15.13 13.66
N GLU A 59 -0.90 15.15 12.94
CA GLU A 59 -1.87 14.07 12.88
C GLU A 59 -1.31 12.84 12.16
N HIS A 60 -0.54 13.06 11.09
CA HIS A 60 0.17 11.99 10.38
C HIS A 60 1.12 11.25 11.33
N ARG A 61 1.95 12.00 12.06
CA ARG A 61 2.87 11.44 13.05
C ARG A 61 2.14 10.72 14.18
N GLU A 62 1.06 11.30 14.71
CA GLU A 62 0.25 10.68 15.74
C GLU A 62 -0.38 9.36 15.28
N ALA A 63 -0.97 9.31 14.07
CA ALA A 63 -1.56 8.11 13.51
C ALA A 63 -0.52 7.00 13.28
N LEU A 64 0.67 7.36 12.79
CA LEU A 64 1.77 6.44 12.59
C LEU A 64 2.26 5.86 13.91
N ALA A 65 2.62 6.72 14.88
CA ALA A 65 3.09 6.30 16.19
C ALA A 65 2.06 5.43 16.92
N TRP A 66 0.79 5.82 16.86
CA TRP A 66 -0.30 5.06 17.45
C TRP A 66 -0.44 3.68 16.80
N CYS A 67 -0.37 3.61 15.46
CA CYS A 67 -0.45 2.35 14.73
C CYS A 67 0.68 1.39 15.10
N CYS A 68 1.94 1.84 15.10
CA CYS A 68 3.09 1.03 15.51
C CYS A 68 2.90 0.47 16.94
N LYS A 69 2.50 1.34 17.87
CA LYS A 69 2.24 0.95 19.26
C LYS A 69 1.08 -0.05 19.36
N TYR A 70 -0.02 0.16 18.63
CA TYR A 70 -1.20 -0.70 18.70
C TYR A 70 -0.95 -2.07 18.08
N VAL A 71 -0.32 -2.11 16.92
CA VAL A 71 0.06 -3.38 16.25
C VAL A 71 1.03 -4.18 17.12
N ASN A 72 1.96 -3.50 17.80
CA ASN A 72 2.88 -4.11 18.78
C ASN A 72 3.57 -5.38 18.24
N HIS A 73 4.17 -5.29 17.06
CA HIS A 73 4.92 -6.36 16.39
C HIS A 73 4.12 -7.64 16.08
N ARG A 74 2.79 -7.63 16.15
CA ARG A 74 1.95 -8.77 15.74
C ARG A 74 2.11 -9.10 14.26
N VAL A 75 2.27 -8.08 13.44
CA VAL A 75 2.65 -8.12 12.02
C VAL A 75 3.55 -6.92 11.71
N PRO A 76 4.33 -6.93 10.63
CA PRO A 76 5.10 -5.76 10.22
C PRO A 76 4.24 -4.52 9.95
N VAL A 77 4.72 -3.35 10.39
CA VAL A 77 4.13 -2.04 10.08
C VAL A 77 5.02 -1.29 9.11
N ILE A 78 4.48 -0.95 7.94
CA ILE A 78 5.14 -0.14 6.94
C ILE A 78 4.54 1.26 6.96
N ALA A 79 5.35 2.25 7.27
CA ALA A 79 4.93 3.64 7.42
C ALA A 79 4.99 4.41 6.10
N GLY A 80 3.92 5.08 5.71
CA GLY A 80 3.93 6.05 4.61
C GLY A 80 4.76 7.28 4.98
N THR A 81 5.98 7.37 4.48
CA THR A 81 6.94 8.45 4.79
C THR A 81 7.34 9.29 3.57
N GLY A 82 6.83 8.93 2.38
CA GLY A 82 7.17 9.61 1.14
C GLY A 82 6.61 11.04 1.04
N SER A 83 7.40 11.94 0.48
CA SER A 83 7.04 13.31 0.17
C SER A 83 7.71 13.77 -1.12
N ASN A 84 7.17 14.81 -1.74
CA ASN A 84 7.84 15.53 -2.83
C ASN A 84 8.88 16.55 -2.33
N ASP A 85 9.01 16.72 -1.00
CA ASP A 85 10.09 17.42 -0.32
C ASP A 85 11.02 16.39 0.34
N THR A 86 12.28 16.34 -0.11
CA THR A 86 13.28 15.38 0.39
C THR A 86 13.55 15.57 1.87
N ALA A 87 13.63 16.81 2.37
CA ALA A 87 13.90 17.09 3.77
C ALA A 87 12.76 16.57 4.67
N TYR A 88 11.52 16.82 4.27
CA TYR A 88 10.35 16.33 4.99
C TYR A 88 10.24 14.78 4.94
N ALA A 89 10.54 14.16 3.80
CA ALA A 89 10.58 12.69 3.71
C ALA A 89 11.64 12.08 4.66
N ILE A 90 12.80 12.71 4.80
CA ILE A 90 13.85 12.34 5.75
C ILE A 90 13.34 12.44 7.19
N GLU A 91 12.71 13.55 7.55
CA GLU A 91 12.15 13.76 8.90
C GLU A 91 11.10 12.71 9.26
N LEU A 92 10.16 12.44 8.34
CA LEU A 92 9.13 11.40 8.55
C LEU A 92 9.74 10.00 8.64
N THR A 93 10.76 9.70 7.84
CA THR A 93 11.43 8.39 7.85
C THR A 93 12.16 8.15 9.19
N LYS A 94 12.88 9.17 9.71
CA LYS A 94 13.48 9.10 11.04
C LYS A 94 12.45 8.90 12.13
N PHE A 95 11.37 9.67 12.08
CA PHE A 95 10.27 9.54 13.04
C PHE A 95 9.62 8.15 12.99
N ALA A 96 9.41 7.58 11.80
CA ALA A 96 8.89 6.23 11.65
C ALA A 96 9.82 5.18 12.28
N ALA A 97 11.13 5.32 12.09
CA ALA A 97 12.12 4.46 12.75
C ALA A 97 12.06 4.57 14.28
N GLU A 98 11.96 5.79 14.82
CA GLU A 98 11.82 6.04 16.27
C GLU A 98 10.53 5.44 16.85
N CYS A 99 9.45 5.39 16.05
CA CYS A 99 8.18 4.76 16.43
C CYS A 99 8.20 3.23 16.36
N GLY A 100 9.26 2.62 15.84
CA GLY A 100 9.38 1.17 15.69
C GLY A 100 8.64 0.60 14.48
N ALA A 101 8.50 1.38 13.40
CA ALA A 101 8.06 0.85 12.11
C ALA A 101 9.10 -0.11 11.54
N ASP A 102 8.65 -1.13 10.79
CA ASP A 102 9.54 -2.14 10.19
C ASP A 102 10.08 -1.70 8.82
N ALA A 103 9.41 -0.75 8.15
CA ALA A 103 9.88 -0.11 6.91
C ALA A 103 9.17 1.23 6.65
N GLY A 104 9.77 2.05 5.79
CA GLY A 104 9.14 3.22 5.19
C GLY A 104 8.64 2.94 3.77
N LEU A 105 7.42 3.35 3.43
CA LEU A 105 6.90 3.38 2.06
C LEU A 105 7.04 4.79 1.51
N SER A 106 7.88 4.97 0.49
CA SER A 106 8.21 6.28 -0.07
C SER A 106 7.78 6.39 -1.53
N VAL A 107 6.74 7.19 -1.79
CA VAL A 107 6.20 7.47 -3.12
C VAL A 107 7.16 8.35 -3.93
N THR A 108 7.19 8.19 -5.27
CA THR A 108 7.94 9.09 -6.15
C THR A 108 7.48 10.54 -5.98
N PRO A 109 8.42 11.54 -6.05
CA PRO A 109 8.07 12.95 -5.90
C PRO A 109 6.98 13.35 -6.90
N TYR A 110 5.85 13.76 -6.38
CA TYR A 110 4.69 14.22 -7.13
C TYR A 110 4.73 15.74 -7.30
N TYR A 111 4.00 16.30 -8.28
CA TYR A 111 3.86 17.70 -8.59
C TYR A 111 5.15 18.37 -9.09
N ASN A 112 6.18 18.58 -8.25
CA ASN A 112 7.47 19.14 -8.64
C ASN A 112 8.29 18.19 -9.51
N LYS A 113 7.97 16.87 -9.52
CA LYS A 113 8.63 15.82 -10.31
C LYS A 113 10.17 15.85 -10.16
N THR A 114 10.88 15.09 -10.98
CA THR A 114 12.34 15.16 -11.09
C THR A 114 12.84 14.28 -12.24
N THR A 115 14.16 14.33 -12.51
CA THR A 115 14.85 13.44 -13.45
C THR A 115 15.22 12.12 -12.77
N GLN A 116 15.68 11.12 -13.54
CA GLN A 116 16.16 9.84 -12.99
C GLN A 116 17.35 10.04 -12.03
N ARG A 117 18.27 10.95 -12.33
CA ARG A 117 19.36 11.34 -11.43
C ARG A 117 18.86 11.97 -10.14
N GLY A 118 17.79 12.76 -10.22
CA GLY A 118 17.15 13.34 -9.06
C GLY A 118 16.44 12.30 -8.21
N LEU A 119 15.82 11.25 -8.81
CA LEU A 119 15.25 10.13 -8.07
C LEU A 119 16.35 9.38 -7.30
N ILE A 120 17.50 9.12 -7.93
CA ILE A 120 18.63 8.48 -7.25
C ILE A 120 19.07 9.32 -6.06
N ALA A 121 19.30 10.62 -6.24
CA ALA A 121 19.74 11.50 -5.16
C ALA A 121 18.72 11.59 -4.02
N HIS A 122 17.43 11.73 -4.36
CA HIS A 122 16.32 11.79 -3.40
C HIS A 122 16.25 10.55 -2.51
N TYR A 123 16.21 9.37 -3.13
CA TYR A 123 16.06 8.12 -2.39
C TYR A 123 17.34 7.68 -1.68
N THR A 124 18.51 8.01 -2.21
CA THR A 124 19.76 7.80 -1.48
C THR A 124 19.79 8.63 -0.19
N ALA A 125 19.42 9.92 -0.25
CA ALA A 125 19.37 10.78 0.92
C ALA A 125 18.34 10.28 1.97
N ILE A 126 17.19 9.74 1.53
CA ILE A 126 16.20 9.14 2.43
C ILE A 126 16.75 7.84 3.05
N ALA A 127 17.36 6.98 2.25
CA ALA A 127 17.88 5.70 2.71
C ALA A 127 19.11 5.82 3.62
N ASP A 128 19.90 6.90 3.46
CA ASP A 128 21.04 7.22 4.31
C ASP A 128 20.66 7.81 5.68
N CYS A 129 19.42 8.25 5.86
CA CYS A 129 19.05 9.03 7.04
C CYS A 129 18.93 8.20 8.33
N CYS A 130 18.67 6.90 8.23
CA CYS A 130 18.57 5.95 9.34
C CYS A 130 18.56 4.50 8.80
N ASP A 131 18.60 3.51 9.69
CA ASP A 131 18.63 2.08 9.30
C ASP A 131 17.28 1.49 8.91
N LEU A 132 16.21 2.31 8.79
CA LEU A 132 14.88 1.85 8.40
C LEU A 132 14.89 1.38 6.93
N PRO A 133 14.45 0.14 6.63
CA PRO A 133 14.30 -0.32 5.25
C PRO A 133 13.28 0.53 4.47
N ILE A 134 13.63 0.92 3.23
CA ILE A 134 12.76 1.74 2.38
C ILE A 134 12.16 0.88 1.26
N VAL A 135 10.85 0.93 1.12
CA VAL A 135 10.08 0.42 -0.03
C VAL A 135 9.75 1.60 -0.93
N LEU A 136 10.32 1.62 -2.12
CA LEU A 136 10.01 2.61 -3.15
C LEU A 136 8.58 2.42 -3.65
N TYR A 137 7.86 3.49 -3.97
CA TYR A 137 6.51 3.38 -4.51
C TYR A 137 6.40 4.07 -5.88
N ASN A 138 6.21 3.26 -6.92
CA ASN A 138 6.08 3.71 -8.30
C ASN A 138 4.61 3.75 -8.75
N VAL A 139 4.02 4.93 -8.82
CA VAL A 139 2.61 5.14 -9.19
C VAL A 139 2.48 6.35 -10.14
N PRO A 140 2.96 6.24 -11.38
CA PRO A 140 3.07 7.38 -12.30
C PRO A 140 1.72 8.03 -12.65
N SER A 141 0.61 7.29 -12.55
CA SER A 141 -0.75 7.84 -12.73
C SER A 141 -1.11 8.94 -11.69
N ARG A 142 -0.46 8.92 -10.51
CA ARG A 142 -0.64 9.93 -9.45
C ARG A 142 0.47 10.95 -9.41
N THR A 143 1.70 10.53 -9.70
CA THR A 143 2.88 11.39 -9.49
C THR A 143 3.39 12.07 -10.76
N GLY A 144 3.04 11.51 -11.94
CA GLY A 144 3.58 11.97 -13.23
C GLY A 144 5.07 11.66 -13.40
N VAL A 145 5.65 10.81 -12.54
CA VAL A 145 7.05 10.35 -12.57
C VAL A 145 7.08 8.84 -12.46
N SER A 146 7.91 8.18 -13.27
CA SER A 146 8.18 6.75 -13.18
C SER A 146 9.69 6.50 -13.11
N PHE A 147 10.08 5.48 -12.39
CA PHE A 147 11.44 4.95 -12.48
C PHE A 147 11.69 4.31 -13.84
N THR A 148 12.96 4.33 -14.28
CA THR A 148 13.47 3.37 -15.26
C THR A 148 14.04 2.16 -14.53
N ALA A 149 14.20 1.04 -15.24
CA ALA A 149 14.82 -0.16 -14.66
C ALA A 149 16.27 0.09 -14.24
N ASP A 150 17.03 0.93 -15.00
CA ASP A 150 18.39 1.32 -14.62
C ASP A 150 18.45 2.12 -13.33
N THR A 151 17.48 3.02 -13.10
CA THR A 151 17.37 3.76 -11.84
C THR A 151 17.07 2.84 -10.67
N LEU A 152 16.15 1.90 -10.85
CA LEU A 152 15.85 0.90 -9.81
C LEU A 152 17.04 -0.02 -9.54
N TYR A 153 17.78 -0.41 -10.59
CA TYR A 153 19.01 -1.19 -10.43
C TYR A 153 20.05 -0.42 -9.60
N GLU A 154 20.28 0.87 -9.90
CA GLU A 154 21.22 1.69 -9.12
C GLU A 154 20.80 1.80 -7.66
N LEU A 155 19.52 2.13 -7.41
CA LEU A 155 18.96 2.21 -6.06
C LEU A 155 18.98 0.86 -5.32
N SER A 156 18.81 -0.26 -6.03
CA SER A 156 18.83 -1.60 -5.41
C SER A 156 20.17 -1.97 -4.79
N LYS A 157 21.26 -1.28 -5.15
CA LYS A 157 22.59 -1.48 -4.53
C LYS A 157 22.68 -0.93 -3.11
N HIS A 158 21.83 0.03 -2.77
CA HIS A 158 21.80 0.64 -1.44
C HIS A 158 21.26 -0.36 -0.40
N PRO A 159 21.96 -0.59 0.73
CA PRO A 159 21.57 -1.60 1.72
C PRO A 159 20.15 -1.39 2.28
N ASN A 160 19.76 -0.14 2.54
CA ASN A 160 18.47 0.19 3.15
C ASN A 160 17.31 0.33 2.13
N ILE A 161 17.57 0.30 0.82
CA ILE A 161 16.49 0.20 -0.18
C ILE A 161 16.10 -1.26 -0.31
N ASN A 162 15.00 -1.65 0.35
CA ASN A 162 14.56 -3.03 0.44
C ASN A 162 13.78 -3.50 -0.78
N GLY A 163 12.92 -2.64 -1.33
CA GLY A 163 12.08 -3.10 -2.43
C GLY A 163 11.25 -2.02 -3.11
N LEU A 164 10.32 -2.48 -3.93
CA LEU A 164 9.44 -1.67 -4.78
C LEU A 164 7.98 -2.11 -4.63
N LYS A 165 7.08 -1.16 -4.35
CA LYS A 165 5.65 -1.28 -4.61
C LYS A 165 5.40 -0.85 -6.07
N ALA A 166 5.11 -1.80 -6.95
CA ALA A 166 4.89 -1.58 -8.37
C ALA A 166 3.40 -1.32 -8.67
N ALA A 167 3.06 -0.09 -9.06
CA ALA A 167 1.70 0.33 -9.41
C ALA A 167 1.68 1.15 -10.72
N SER A 168 2.56 0.81 -11.67
CA SER A 168 2.61 1.47 -12.97
C SER A 168 1.76 0.80 -14.04
N GLY A 169 1.33 -0.44 -13.82
CA GLY A 169 0.68 -1.27 -14.84
C GLY A 169 1.60 -1.71 -15.98
N ASN A 170 2.87 -1.33 -15.96
CA ASN A 170 3.82 -1.62 -17.02
C ASN A 170 4.62 -2.89 -16.72
N PHE A 171 4.15 -4.03 -17.21
CA PHE A 171 4.80 -5.33 -17.02
C PHE A 171 6.16 -5.44 -17.75
N SER A 172 6.37 -4.73 -18.86
CA SER A 172 7.68 -4.69 -19.52
C SER A 172 8.73 -4.04 -18.62
N LEU A 173 8.39 -2.91 -17.99
CA LEU A 173 9.26 -2.25 -17.01
C LEU A 173 9.49 -3.16 -15.78
N LEU A 174 8.44 -3.86 -15.31
CA LEU A 174 8.54 -4.79 -14.20
C LEU A 174 9.52 -5.93 -14.52
N ALA A 175 9.35 -6.60 -15.66
CA ALA A 175 10.21 -7.71 -16.07
C ALA A 175 11.67 -7.26 -16.24
N GLU A 176 11.91 -6.11 -16.87
CA GLU A 176 13.26 -5.52 -17.00
C GLU A 176 13.86 -5.21 -15.62
N THR A 177 13.07 -4.63 -14.71
CA THR A 177 13.50 -4.32 -13.34
C THR A 177 13.91 -5.59 -12.60
N MET A 178 13.07 -6.62 -12.63
CA MET A 178 13.34 -7.89 -11.93
C MET A 178 14.57 -8.60 -12.53
N ALA A 179 14.73 -8.57 -13.85
CA ALA A 179 15.90 -9.14 -14.53
C ALA A 179 17.20 -8.42 -14.15
N LYS A 180 17.19 -7.08 -14.02
CA LYS A 180 18.37 -6.28 -13.67
C LYS A 180 18.70 -6.32 -12.18
N CYS A 181 17.71 -6.21 -11.33
CA CYS A 181 17.90 -6.11 -9.88
C CYS A 181 18.09 -7.48 -9.21
N GLY A 182 17.50 -8.55 -9.78
CA GLY A 182 17.54 -9.89 -9.18
C GLY A 182 17.13 -9.86 -7.70
N ASP A 183 17.88 -10.53 -6.87
CA ASP A 183 17.64 -10.65 -5.42
C ASP A 183 17.96 -9.38 -4.60
N ASN A 184 18.37 -8.30 -5.25
CA ASN A 184 18.71 -7.05 -4.56
C ASN A 184 17.49 -6.11 -4.40
N LEU A 185 16.34 -6.44 -5.00
CA LEU A 185 15.13 -5.65 -4.88
C LEU A 185 13.91 -6.56 -4.75
N ASN A 186 13.23 -6.51 -3.60
CA ASN A 186 11.95 -7.20 -3.43
C ASN A 186 10.84 -6.41 -4.14
N VAL A 187 9.86 -7.09 -4.74
CA VAL A 187 8.78 -6.40 -5.46
C VAL A 187 7.42 -6.89 -4.98
N TRP A 188 6.54 -5.94 -4.64
CA TRP A 188 5.14 -6.16 -4.31
C TRP A 188 4.24 -5.51 -5.35
N SER A 189 3.13 -6.15 -5.69
CA SER A 189 2.10 -5.49 -6.47
C SER A 189 1.49 -4.32 -5.69
N GLY A 190 1.27 -3.21 -6.37
CA GLY A 190 0.53 -2.06 -5.85
C GLY A 190 -0.92 -2.03 -6.32
N THR A 191 -1.35 -3.03 -7.10
CA THR A 191 -2.68 -3.20 -7.68
C THR A 191 -3.16 -4.63 -7.50
N ASP A 192 -4.40 -4.80 -7.04
CA ASP A 192 -4.95 -6.11 -6.66
C ASP A 192 -5.20 -7.03 -7.87
N ASP A 193 -5.52 -6.47 -9.04
CA ASP A 193 -5.70 -7.19 -10.31
C ASP A 193 -4.40 -7.79 -10.87
N GLN A 194 -3.24 -7.38 -10.37
CA GLN A 194 -1.92 -7.77 -10.86
C GLN A 194 -1.12 -8.65 -9.87
N ILE A 195 -1.76 -9.20 -8.85
CA ILE A 195 -1.08 -10.03 -7.84
C ILE A 195 -0.43 -11.25 -8.50
N VAL A 196 -1.25 -12.09 -9.14
CA VAL A 196 -0.80 -13.37 -9.71
C VAL A 196 0.26 -13.17 -10.80
N PRO A 197 0.06 -12.32 -11.82
CA PRO A 197 1.07 -12.13 -12.86
C PRO A 197 2.37 -11.52 -12.33
N LEU A 198 2.32 -10.64 -11.32
CA LEU A 198 3.54 -10.10 -10.72
C LEU A 198 4.27 -11.15 -9.89
N MET A 199 3.54 -11.94 -9.09
CA MET A 199 4.14 -12.98 -8.26
C MET A 199 4.72 -14.13 -9.11
N SER A 200 4.17 -14.40 -10.30
CA SER A 200 4.74 -15.39 -11.24
C SER A 200 6.13 -15.02 -11.76
N LEU A 201 6.50 -13.74 -11.70
CA LEU A 201 7.84 -13.25 -12.00
C LEU A 201 8.78 -13.25 -10.77
N GLY A 202 8.33 -13.73 -9.61
CA GLY A 202 9.13 -13.77 -8.38
C GLY A 202 8.81 -12.66 -7.37
N GLY A 203 7.68 -11.96 -7.55
CA GLY A 203 7.18 -10.97 -6.60
C GLY A 203 6.93 -11.57 -5.20
N LYS A 204 6.89 -10.71 -4.19
CA LYS A 204 6.81 -11.11 -2.77
C LYS A 204 5.39 -11.04 -2.20
N GLY A 205 4.45 -10.49 -2.97
CA GLY A 205 3.07 -10.31 -2.52
C GLY A 205 2.43 -9.04 -3.07
N VAL A 206 1.54 -8.45 -2.30
CA VAL A 206 0.76 -7.25 -2.66
C VAL A 206 0.70 -6.25 -1.50
N ILE A 207 0.65 -4.97 -1.82
CA ILE A 207 0.21 -3.90 -0.92
C ILE A 207 -1.19 -3.48 -1.42
N SER A 208 -2.19 -4.07 -0.80
CA SER A 208 -3.56 -4.28 -1.30
C SER A 208 -4.55 -3.20 -0.83
N VAL A 209 -5.49 -2.86 -1.69
CA VAL A 209 -6.72 -2.13 -1.34
C VAL A 209 -7.85 -3.13 -1.02
N LEU A 210 -7.96 -4.22 -1.80
CA LEU A 210 -8.92 -5.31 -1.57
C LEU A 210 -8.88 -5.83 -0.13
N SER A 211 -7.69 -5.92 0.47
CA SER A 211 -7.52 -6.39 1.85
C SER A 211 -8.34 -5.60 2.87
N ASN A 212 -8.71 -4.34 2.63
CA ASN A 212 -9.56 -3.59 3.57
C ASN A 212 -10.94 -4.24 3.74
N VAL A 213 -11.49 -4.85 2.69
CA VAL A 213 -12.84 -5.47 2.67
C VAL A 213 -12.80 -7.01 2.66
N ALA A 214 -11.74 -7.59 2.11
CA ALA A 214 -11.59 -9.04 1.96
C ALA A 214 -10.13 -9.49 2.27
N PRO A 215 -9.64 -9.30 3.51
CA PRO A 215 -8.25 -9.59 3.87
C PRO A 215 -7.85 -11.04 3.63
N GLN A 216 -8.70 -11.99 4.03
CA GLN A 216 -8.44 -13.42 3.83
C GLN A 216 -8.24 -13.76 2.35
N VAL A 217 -9.04 -13.17 1.47
CA VAL A 217 -8.96 -13.42 0.02
C VAL A 217 -7.62 -12.94 -0.55
N ALA A 218 -7.21 -11.73 -0.19
CA ALA A 218 -5.92 -11.19 -0.64
C ALA A 218 -4.75 -12.04 -0.11
N HIS A 219 -4.83 -12.49 1.16
CA HIS A 219 -3.87 -13.43 1.74
C HIS A 219 -3.86 -14.75 0.97
N ASP A 220 -5.01 -15.37 0.74
CA ASP A 220 -5.12 -16.66 0.07
C ASP A 220 -4.56 -16.63 -1.36
N ILE A 221 -4.83 -15.56 -2.13
CA ILE A 221 -4.26 -15.38 -3.47
C ILE A 221 -2.74 -15.36 -3.41
N THR A 222 -2.17 -14.58 -2.49
CA THR A 222 -0.71 -14.48 -2.37
C THR A 222 -0.09 -15.76 -1.83
N GLN A 223 -0.72 -16.41 -0.86
CA GLN A 223 -0.24 -17.68 -0.30
C GLN A 223 -0.24 -18.79 -1.35
N LEU A 224 -1.30 -18.91 -2.16
CA LEU A 224 -1.34 -19.83 -3.28
C LEU A 224 -0.18 -19.59 -4.27
N CYS A 225 0.15 -18.34 -4.55
CA CYS A 225 1.32 -18.01 -5.39
C CYS A 225 2.65 -18.43 -4.71
N LEU A 226 2.82 -18.17 -3.42
CA LEU A 226 4.00 -18.56 -2.65
C LEU A 226 4.18 -20.08 -2.60
N ASP A 227 3.08 -20.82 -2.59
CA ASP A 227 3.03 -22.29 -2.65
C ASP A 227 3.17 -22.84 -4.08
N ASN A 228 3.44 -21.99 -5.09
CA ASN A 228 3.51 -22.35 -6.51
C ASN A 228 2.20 -22.93 -7.09
N ARG A 229 1.04 -22.61 -6.50
CA ARG A 229 -0.30 -23.02 -6.94
C ARG A 229 -0.96 -21.95 -7.82
N TYR A 230 -0.25 -21.48 -8.82
CA TYR A 230 -0.68 -20.35 -9.69
C TYR A 230 -2.04 -20.54 -10.38
N PRO A 231 -2.43 -21.75 -10.89
CA PRO A 231 -3.76 -21.92 -11.48
C PRO A 231 -4.90 -21.66 -10.48
N GLU A 232 -4.71 -22.02 -9.21
CA GLU A 232 -5.70 -21.82 -8.15
C GLU A 232 -5.71 -20.34 -7.71
N ALA A 233 -4.54 -19.73 -7.58
CA ALA A 233 -4.43 -18.30 -7.31
C ALA A 233 -5.11 -17.46 -8.41
N ALA A 234 -4.89 -17.80 -9.68
CA ALA A 234 -5.51 -17.12 -10.80
C ALA A 234 -7.04 -17.25 -10.78
N LYS A 235 -7.54 -18.46 -10.50
CA LYS A 235 -8.99 -18.70 -10.37
C LYS A 235 -9.59 -17.82 -9.27
N LEU A 236 -8.95 -17.77 -8.10
CA LEU A 236 -9.42 -16.96 -6.98
C LEU A 236 -9.36 -15.47 -7.31
N GLN A 237 -8.25 -14.97 -7.87
CA GLN A 237 -8.12 -13.56 -8.27
C GLN A 237 -9.21 -13.16 -9.28
N LEU A 238 -9.46 -14.00 -10.30
CA LEU A 238 -10.50 -13.73 -11.31
C LEU A 238 -11.91 -13.79 -10.72
N GLN A 239 -12.16 -14.60 -9.70
CA GLN A 239 -13.45 -14.64 -9.00
C GLN A 239 -13.75 -13.30 -8.30
N TYR A 240 -12.74 -12.59 -7.82
CA TYR A 240 -12.87 -11.30 -7.13
C TYR A 240 -12.59 -10.08 -8.03
N HIS A 241 -12.41 -10.30 -9.34
CA HIS A 241 -12.04 -9.24 -10.27
C HIS A 241 -13.05 -8.08 -10.29
N ASP A 242 -14.35 -8.38 -10.34
CA ASP A 242 -15.39 -7.35 -10.39
C ASP A 242 -15.45 -6.53 -9.09
N LEU A 243 -15.20 -7.15 -7.93
CA LEU A 243 -15.05 -6.42 -6.67
C LEU A 243 -13.79 -5.55 -6.68
N ILE A 244 -12.66 -6.06 -7.19
CA ILE A 244 -11.43 -5.26 -7.33
C ILE A 244 -11.70 -4.03 -8.20
N ASP A 245 -12.36 -4.18 -9.35
CA ASP A 245 -12.72 -3.06 -10.22
C ASP A 245 -13.65 -2.05 -9.52
N ALA A 246 -14.66 -2.54 -8.78
CA ALA A 246 -15.56 -1.70 -8.03
C ALA A 246 -14.85 -0.85 -6.97
N LEU A 247 -13.78 -1.37 -6.35
CA LEU A 247 -12.96 -0.62 -5.39
C LEU A 247 -12.08 0.47 -6.02
N PHE A 248 -12.04 0.54 -7.35
CA PHE A 248 -11.32 1.53 -8.14
C PHE A 248 -12.20 2.27 -9.16
N CYS A 249 -13.54 2.13 -9.07
CA CYS A 249 -14.48 2.81 -9.98
C CYS A 249 -14.42 4.34 -9.89
N GLU A 250 -13.92 4.87 -8.79
CA GLU A 250 -13.49 6.25 -8.60
C GLU A 250 -12.07 6.31 -7.99
N VAL A 251 -11.59 7.51 -7.71
CA VAL A 251 -10.26 7.70 -7.12
C VAL A 251 -10.17 7.03 -5.74
N ASN A 252 -9.28 6.04 -5.60
CA ASN A 252 -8.98 5.43 -4.30
C ASN A 252 -8.44 6.50 -3.31
N PRO A 253 -8.99 6.61 -2.07
CA PRO A 253 -9.78 5.61 -1.33
C PRO A 253 -11.30 5.80 -1.33
N ILE A 254 -11.88 6.60 -2.23
CA ILE A 254 -13.33 6.87 -2.22
C ILE A 254 -14.15 5.57 -2.21
N PRO A 255 -13.98 4.63 -3.17
CA PRO A 255 -14.79 3.41 -3.20
C PRO A 255 -14.54 2.48 -2.03
N VAL A 256 -13.29 2.28 -1.60
CA VAL A 256 -12.97 1.34 -0.52
C VAL A 256 -13.51 1.81 0.83
N LYS A 257 -13.50 3.11 1.14
CA LYS A 257 -14.12 3.63 2.36
C LYS A 257 -15.64 3.43 2.33
N LYS A 258 -16.30 3.68 1.18
CA LYS A 258 -17.72 3.41 1.02
C LYS A 258 -18.03 1.91 1.16
N ALA A 259 -17.20 1.04 0.59
CA ALA A 259 -17.35 -0.41 0.74
C ALA A 259 -17.27 -0.84 2.21
N MET A 260 -16.32 -0.32 2.97
CA MET A 260 -16.19 -0.61 4.40
C MET A 260 -17.39 -0.06 5.19
N GLU A 261 -17.90 1.13 4.86
CA GLU A 261 -19.11 1.68 5.48
C GLU A 261 -20.32 0.77 5.24
N LEU A 262 -20.52 0.28 4.00
CA LEU A 262 -21.57 -0.67 3.65
C LEU A 262 -21.45 -1.99 4.42
N LEU A 263 -20.25 -2.40 4.77
CA LEU A 263 -19.96 -3.57 5.62
C LEU A 263 -20.14 -3.27 7.14
N GLY A 264 -20.60 -2.08 7.50
CA GLY A 264 -20.90 -1.70 8.88
C GLY A 264 -19.74 -1.13 9.70
N TRP A 265 -18.58 -0.83 9.05
CA TRP A 265 -17.47 -0.16 9.72
C TRP A 265 -17.73 1.34 9.90
N LYS A 266 -17.37 1.89 11.05
CA LYS A 266 -17.52 3.33 11.34
C LYS A 266 -16.32 4.12 10.80
N VAL A 267 -16.12 4.06 9.49
CA VAL A 267 -14.95 4.67 8.84
C VAL A 267 -14.99 6.19 8.74
N GLY A 268 -16.17 6.79 8.96
CA GLY A 268 -16.39 8.23 8.79
C GLY A 268 -16.32 8.65 7.32
N GLY A 269 -16.43 9.95 7.06
CA GLY A 269 -16.37 10.52 5.71
C GLY A 269 -14.94 10.58 5.17
N LEU A 270 -14.84 11.18 4.00
CA LEU A 270 -13.60 11.53 3.31
C LEU A 270 -13.21 12.98 3.63
N ARG A 271 -11.93 13.30 3.57
CA ARG A 271 -11.46 14.69 3.66
C ARG A 271 -11.34 15.28 2.26
N LEU A 272 -11.75 16.51 2.10
CA LEU A 272 -11.55 17.25 0.85
C LEU A 272 -10.06 17.26 0.45
N PRO A 273 -9.75 17.12 -0.85
CA PRO A 273 -10.66 17.25 -2.01
C PRO A 273 -11.48 15.98 -2.35
N LEU A 274 -11.32 14.89 -1.60
CA LEU A 274 -12.12 13.68 -1.82
C LEU A 274 -13.53 13.89 -1.29
N VAL A 275 -14.51 13.33 -2.02
CA VAL A 275 -15.94 13.41 -1.73
C VAL A 275 -16.56 12.02 -1.78
N GLU A 276 -17.81 11.91 -1.30
CA GLU A 276 -18.58 10.66 -1.41
C GLU A 276 -18.71 10.23 -2.87
N PRO A 277 -18.71 8.91 -3.16
CA PRO A 277 -18.91 8.42 -4.52
C PRO A 277 -20.33 8.72 -5.02
N SER A 278 -20.51 8.71 -6.34
CA SER A 278 -21.82 8.88 -6.96
C SER A 278 -22.78 7.75 -6.54
N GLU A 279 -24.10 8.02 -6.57
CA GLU A 279 -25.13 7.01 -6.27
C GLU A 279 -25.01 5.77 -7.18
N GLU A 280 -24.65 5.96 -8.44
CA GLU A 280 -24.39 4.88 -9.39
C GLU A 280 -23.24 3.99 -8.91
N HIS A 281 -22.13 4.59 -8.48
CA HIS A 281 -20.98 3.87 -7.98
C HIS A 281 -21.23 3.23 -6.60
N ILE A 282 -22.02 3.85 -5.73
CA ILE A 282 -22.47 3.22 -4.49
C ILE A 282 -23.26 1.94 -4.79
N ALA A 283 -24.20 1.99 -5.73
CA ALA A 283 -24.96 0.83 -6.14
C ALA A 283 -24.09 -0.26 -6.78
N TYR A 284 -23.07 0.14 -7.57
CA TYR A 284 -22.10 -0.77 -8.15
C TYR A 284 -21.27 -1.47 -7.06
N ILE A 285 -20.67 -0.71 -6.14
CA ILE A 285 -19.87 -1.26 -5.02
C ILE A 285 -20.70 -2.23 -4.20
N LYS A 286 -21.93 -1.85 -3.85
CA LYS A 286 -22.85 -2.69 -3.08
C LYS A 286 -23.10 -4.03 -3.78
N ARG A 287 -23.45 -4.00 -5.06
CA ARG A 287 -23.70 -5.20 -5.86
C ARG A 287 -22.49 -6.14 -5.88
N GLU A 288 -21.28 -5.59 -6.07
CA GLU A 288 -20.09 -6.44 -6.16
C GLU A 288 -19.63 -6.97 -4.79
N LEU A 289 -19.90 -6.28 -3.70
CA LEU A 289 -19.75 -6.83 -2.35
C LEU A 289 -20.72 -8.01 -2.12
N GLU A 290 -21.99 -7.89 -2.52
CA GLU A 290 -22.99 -8.96 -2.42
C GLU A 290 -22.58 -10.17 -3.27
N ASN A 291 -22.16 -9.94 -4.52
CA ASN A 291 -21.67 -10.98 -5.45
C ASN A 291 -20.43 -11.72 -4.90
N ALA A 292 -19.56 -11.03 -4.20
CA ALA A 292 -18.40 -11.59 -3.52
C ALA A 292 -18.75 -12.34 -2.22
N GLY A 293 -20.03 -12.36 -1.82
CA GLY A 293 -20.51 -13.04 -0.62
C GLY A 293 -20.29 -12.26 0.67
N CYS A 294 -19.97 -10.97 0.59
CA CYS A 294 -19.88 -10.11 1.75
C CYS A 294 -21.30 -9.84 2.32
N LYS A 295 -21.44 -9.86 3.65
CA LYS A 295 -22.70 -9.55 4.31
C LYS A 295 -22.77 -8.03 4.53
N ILE A 296 -23.73 -7.37 3.90
CA ILE A 296 -24.00 -5.95 4.01
C ILE A 296 -25.16 -5.72 4.97
#